data_9bf7a18fd24e388a9d0c66c9a84922e8
#
_entry.id   9bf7a18fd24e388a9d0c66c9a84922e8
#
_cell.length_a   1.000
_cell.length_b   1.000
_cell.length_c   1.000
_cell.angle_alpha   90.00
_cell.angle_beta   90.00
_cell.angle_gamma   90.00
#
_symmetry.space_group_name_H-M   'P 1'
#
loop_
_entity.id
_entity.type
_entity.pdbx_description
1 polymer ?
#
loop_
_entity_poly.entity_id
_entity_poly.type
_entity_poly.pdbx_seq_one_letter_code
_entity_poly.pdbx_strand_id
1 'polypeptide(L)'
;MKKVISLICSIVIILSFFSGCKPADPAPKPQEDEILLLNTCEQTVNSLTATDALGRTVPSVGGTNGEKYVGLFYFLWNGQERTKQTNIFDATKLMEELGEEFWDGTEIISSPPNQYHYWGEPLFGYYNAQDPFVLRRHMEMITMAGIDFLVFDATNQFTYNQVWQVLFPIMEEFAAQGFPVPKIMFYTNTESEQRVTQLYSQLYEKGSYKDLWFCPNGKPLIICANKAGCSEEIRNFFDFRSSQWPGTQDKEDGFPWIDFNRNQKVYPKGGVTGGTIMSVSVSQHPGWPFSD
;
A
#
# COMPACT_ATOMS: atom_id res chain seq x y z
N MET A 1 -40.72 -37.95 69.55
CA MET A 1 -39.81 -36.77 69.64
C MET A 1 -38.46 -37.00 68.87
N LYS A 2 -37.85 -38.18 68.89
CA LYS A 2 -36.55 -38.41 68.21
C LYS A 2 -36.58 -38.32 66.67
N LYS A 3 -37.69 -38.63 65.99
CA LYS A 3 -37.80 -38.59 64.51
C LYS A 3 -38.05 -37.14 63.99
N VAL A 4 -38.67 -36.26 64.75
CA VAL A 4 -38.95 -34.87 64.38
C VAL A 4 -37.67 -34.01 64.47
N ILE A 5 -36.82 -34.29 65.48
CA ILE A 5 -35.55 -33.57 65.67
C ILE A 5 -34.58 -33.94 64.58
N SER A 6 -34.56 -35.22 64.07
CA SER A 6 -33.70 -35.64 62.95
C SER A 6 -34.10 -34.96 61.62
N LEU A 7 -35.43 -34.72 61.41
CA LEU A 7 -35.91 -34.09 60.19
C LEU A 7 -35.60 -32.56 60.17
N ILE A 8 -35.66 -31.91 61.31
CA ILE A 8 -35.34 -30.49 61.46
C ILE A 8 -33.86 -30.24 61.29
N CYS A 9 -33.00 -31.10 61.83
CA CYS A 9 -31.54 -31.01 61.61
C CYS A 9 -31.18 -31.21 60.13
N SER A 10 -31.84 -32.16 59.44
CA SER A 10 -31.59 -32.41 58.03
C SER A 10 -32.02 -31.24 57.11
N ILE A 11 -33.13 -30.57 57.46
CA ILE A 11 -33.62 -29.39 56.72
C ILE A 11 -32.72 -28.18 56.98
N VAL A 12 -32.20 -28.00 58.18
CA VAL A 12 -31.28 -26.90 58.48
C VAL A 12 -29.92 -27.08 57.82
N ILE A 13 -29.43 -28.30 57.66
CA ILE A 13 -28.18 -28.61 56.95
C ILE A 13 -28.33 -28.43 55.42
N ILE A 14 -29.52 -28.75 54.87
CA ILE A 14 -29.76 -28.53 53.42
C ILE A 14 -29.90 -27.02 53.09
N LEU A 15 -30.49 -26.21 53.98
CA LEU A 15 -30.60 -24.76 53.81
C LEU A 15 -29.28 -24.02 53.97
N SER A 16 -28.32 -24.56 54.71
CA SER A 16 -26.97 -23.96 54.84
C SER A 16 -26.04 -24.24 53.64
N PHE A 17 -26.34 -25.25 52.83
CA PHE A 17 -25.54 -25.50 51.60
C PHE A 17 -25.97 -24.66 50.38
N PHE A 18 -27.15 -24.01 50.43
CA PHE A 18 -27.60 -23.11 49.33
C PHE A 18 -27.24 -21.65 49.51
N SER A 19 -26.60 -21.26 50.61
CA SER A 19 -26.22 -19.85 50.88
C SER A 19 -24.84 -19.46 50.41
N GLY A 20 -24.13 -20.31 49.65
CA GLY A 20 -22.71 -20.08 49.33
C GLY A 20 -22.32 -19.88 47.87
N CYS A 21 -23.25 -19.98 46.93
CA CYS A 21 -22.93 -19.63 45.53
C CYS A 21 -23.46 -18.22 45.22
N LYS A 22 -22.67 -17.20 45.51
CA LYS A 22 -22.79 -15.97 44.72
C LYS A 22 -22.56 -16.33 43.28
N PRO A 23 -23.41 -15.92 42.34
CA PRO A 23 -23.06 -16.02 40.92
C PRO A 23 -21.69 -15.33 40.75
N ALA A 24 -20.78 -16.00 40.08
CA ALA A 24 -19.53 -15.37 39.70
C ALA A 24 -19.90 -14.04 39.04
N ASP A 25 -19.28 -12.97 39.47
CA ASP A 25 -19.41 -11.68 38.77
C ASP A 25 -19.14 -11.96 37.28
N PRO A 26 -19.95 -11.45 36.36
CA PRO A 26 -19.68 -11.58 34.95
C PRO A 26 -18.26 -11.10 34.71
N ALA A 27 -17.49 -11.88 33.96
CA ALA A 27 -16.14 -11.50 33.58
C ALA A 27 -16.16 -10.03 33.14
N PRO A 28 -15.22 -9.20 33.62
CA PRO A 28 -15.20 -7.80 33.25
C PRO A 28 -15.26 -7.75 31.72
N LYS A 29 -16.24 -7.01 31.20
CA LYS A 29 -16.26 -6.71 29.77
C LYS A 29 -14.89 -6.11 29.42
N PRO A 30 -14.28 -6.48 28.29
CA PRO A 30 -13.07 -5.82 27.82
C PRO A 30 -13.31 -4.31 27.96
N GLN A 31 -12.42 -3.62 28.68
CA GLN A 31 -12.57 -2.19 28.86
C GLN A 31 -12.55 -1.54 27.48
N GLU A 32 -13.44 -0.59 27.26
CA GLU A 32 -13.48 0.23 26.04
C GLU A 32 -12.10 0.85 25.73
N ASP A 33 -11.23 0.99 26.72
CA ASP A 33 -9.86 1.47 26.60
C ASP A 33 -8.94 0.58 25.73
N GLU A 34 -9.16 -0.74 25.69
CA GLU A 34 -8.41 -1.64 24.80
C GLU A 34 -8.82 -1.50 23.33
N ILE A 35 -10.09 -1.20 23.09
CA ILE A 35 -10.60 -0.91 21.73
C ILE A 35 -10.12 0.47 21.28
N LEU A 36 -10.01 1.42 22.19
CA LEU A 36 -9.50 2.76 21.92
C LEU A 36 -8.03 2.73 21.50
N LEU A 37 -7.21 1.87 22.10
CA LEU A 37 -5.78 1.70 21.74
C LEU A 37 -5.58 1.17 20.32
N LEU A 38 -6.46 0.31 19.83
CA LEU A 38 -6.40 -0.17 18.44
C LEU A 38 -6.85 0.89 17.44
N ASN A 39 -7.81 1.74 17.81
CA ASN A 39 -8.27 2.85 16.97
C ASN A 39 -7.34 4.09 17.00
N THR A 40 -6.36 4.12 17.89
CA THR A 40 -5.34 5.19 17.98
C THR A 40 -4.03 4.84 17.31
N CYS A 41 -4.00 3.84 16.44
CA CYS A 41 -2.78 3.43 15.73
C CYS A 41 -2.13 4.62 14.99
N GLU A 42 -2.91 5.52 14.41
CA GLU A 42 -2.40 6.76 13.80
C GLU A 42 -1.65 7.65 14.80
N GLN A 43 -2.17 7.83 16.01
CA GLN A 43 -1.50 8.64 17.03
C GLN A 43 -0.23 7.95 17.53
N THR A 44 -0.25 6.63 17.63
CA THR A 44 0.91 5.86 18.12
C THR A 44 2.07 5.92 17.15
N VAL A 45 1.84 5.74 15.86
CA VAL A 45 2.89 5.82 14.83
C VAL A 45 3.46 7.23 14.74
N ASN A 46 2.62 8.26 14.72
CA ASN A 46 3.05 9.65 14.64
C ASN A 46 3.76 10.16 15.91
N SER A 47 3.59 9.49 17.04
CA SER A 47 4.27 9.80 18.30
C SER A 47 5.58 9.05 18.49
N LEU A 48 5.89 8.07 17.64
CA LEU A 48 7.14 7.32 17.73
C LEU A 48 8.35 8.21 17.41
N THR A 49 9.41 7.99 18.16
CA THR A 49 10.75 8.48 17.86
C THR A 49 11.66 7.29 17.61
N ALA A 50 12.63 7.42 16.73
CA ALA A 50 13.59 6.38 16.45
C ALA A 50 15.00 6.96 16.48
N THR A 51 15.96 6.21 17.01
CA THR A 51 17.38 6.53 16.93
C THR A 51 18.08 5.40 16.19
N ASP A 52 18.79 5.73 15.11
CA ASP A 52 19.51 4.74 14.32
C ASP A 52 20.86 4.34 14.96
N ALA A 53 21.53 3.39 14.35
CA ALA A 53 22.84 2.90 14.82
C ALA A 53 23.95 3.96 14.78
N LEU A 54 23.76 5.06 14.07
CA LEU A 54 24.67 6.21 14.00
C LEU A 54 24.33 7.30 15.03
N GLY A 55 23.32 7.07 15.89
CA GLY A 55 22.88 8.01 16.90
C GLY A 55 22.01 9.16 16.37
N ARG A 56 21.53 9.10 15.12
CA ARG A 56 20.63 10.11 14.54
C ARG A 56 19.20 9.83 15.01
N THR A 57 18.57 10.83 15.59
CA THR A 57 17.19 10.70 16.08
C THR A 57 16.21 11.30 15.09
N VAL A 58 15.20 10.51 14.70
CA VAL A 58 14.02 10.99 14.01
C VAL A 58 13.02 11.39 15.09
N PRO A 59 12.70 12.69 15.21
CA PRO A 59 11.75 13.15 16.20
C PRO A 59 10.32 12.74 15.83
N SER A 60 9.43 12.71 16.81
CA SER A 60 8.00 12.60 16.57
C SER A 60 7.52 13.75 15.68
N VAL A 61 6.78 13.42 14.63
CA VAL A 61 6.25 14.43 13.69
C VAL A 61 4.94 15.07 14.16
N GLY A 62 4.38 14.60 15.28
CA GLY A 62 3.06 15.04 15.74
C GLY A 62 1.94 14.47 14.88
N GLY A 63 0.76 15.07 14.95
CA GLY A 63 -0.38 14.65 14.13
C GLY A 63 -0.20 14.96 12.65
N THR A 64 -0.94 14.25 11.78
CA THR A 64 -0.97 14.51 10.34
C THR A 64 -1.54 15.90 10.08
N ASN A 65 -0.87 16.69 9.24
CA ASN A 65 -1.47 17.89 8.67
C ASN A 65 -2.47 17.43 7.60
N GLY A 66 -3.76 17.46 7.90
CA GLY A 66 -4.83 16.99 7.03
C GLY A 66 -4.92 17.64 5.63
N GLU A 67 -4.00 18.56 5.29
CA GLU A 67 -3.89 19.18 3.99
C GLU A 67 -2.76 18.60 3.12
N LYS A 68 -1.96 17.66 3.65
CA LYS A 68 -0.82 17.08 2.95
C LYS A 68 -1.03 15.57 2.81
N TYR A 69 -0.72 15.07 1.63
CA TYR A 69 -0.81 13.65 1.31
C TYR A 69 0.56 13.08 0.99
N VAL A 70 0.80 11.86 1.46
CA VAL A 70 1.96 11.05 1.11
C VAL A 70 1.49 9.88 0.24
N GLY A 71 1.86 9.90 -1.02
CA GLY A 71 1.60 8.80 -1.95
C GLY A 71 2.83 7.92 -2.14
N LEU A 72 2.63 6.64 -2.36
CA LEU A 72 3.68 5.69 -2.65
C LEU A 72 3.41 5.00 -4.00
N PHE A 73 4.40 5.05 -4.91
CA PHE A 73 4.35 4.21 -6.10
C PHE A 73 4.45 2.74 -5.71
N TYR A 74 3.51 1.95 -6.22
CA TYR A 74 3.46 0.51 -5.99
C TYR A 74 3.42 -0.23 -7.33
N PHE A 75 4.49 -0.98 -7.60
CA PHE A 75 4.67 -1.69 -8.86
C PHE A 75 4.05 -3.08 -8.78
N LEU A 76 3.00 -3.31 -9.58
CA LEU A 76 2.28 -4.58 -9.65
C LEU A 76 2.97 -5.63 -10.53
N TRP A 77 4.03 -5.25 -11.24
CA TRP A 77 4.70 -6.09 -12.23
C TRP A 77 5.97 -6.78 -11.72
N ASN A 78 6.21 -6.75 -10.41
CA ASN A 78 7.34 -7.43 -9.81
C ASN A 78 7.18 -8.94 -9.90
N GLY A 79 8.24 -9.64 -10.40
CA GLY A 79 8.24 -11.08 -10.51
C GLY A 79 7.92 -11.60 -11.91
N GLN A 80 7.39 -12.78 -11.99
CA GLN A 80 7.38 -13.61 -13.20
C GLN A 80 6.08 -13.54 -14.02
N GLU A 81 5.02 -12.85 -13.55
CA GLU A 81 3.67 -12.93 -14.12
C GLU A 81 3.58 -12.43 -15.55
N ARG A 82 4.33 -11.36 -15.85
CA ARG A 82 4.29 -10.73 -17.16
C ARG A 82 4.96 -11.59 -18.23
N THR A 83 6.04 -12.22 -17.89
CA THR A 83 6.92 -12.92 -18.86
C THR A 83 6.69 -14.42 -18.88
N LYS A 84 5.85 -14.96 -17.96
CA LYS A 84 5.74 -16.40 -17.67
C LYS A 84 7.10 -17.04 -17.40
N GLN A 85 7.97 -16.27 -16.82
CA GLN A 85 9.35 -16.66 -16.51
C GLN A 85 9.36 -17.73 -15.42
N THR A 86 10.12 -18.76 -15.61
CA THR A 86 10.30 -19.85 -14.63
C THR A 86 11.62 -19.75 -13.87
N ASN A 87 12.59 -19.02 -14.42
CA ASN A 87 13.91 -18.84 -13.82
C ASN A 87 13.95 -17.56 -12.99
N ILE A 88 14.70 -17.62 -11.91
CA ILE A 88 15.01 -16.44 -11.08
C ILE A 88 16.34 -15.88 -11.56
N PHE A 89 16.31 -14.61 -11.98
CA PHE A 89 17.53 -13.87 -12.34
C PHE A 89 17.78 -12.83 -11.25
N ASP A 90 18.92 -12.96 -10.58
CA ASP A 90 19.38 -12.01 -9.57
C ASP A 90 20.63 -11.29 -10.12
N ALA A 91 20.47 -10.01 -10.42
CA ALA A 91 21.53 -9.21 -11.02
C ALA A 91 22.78 -9.12 -10.13
N THR A 92 22.61 -9.10 -8.80
CA THR A 92 23.74 -9.09 -7.85
C THR A 92 24.55 -10.37 -7.97
N LYS A 93 23.90 -11.53 -7.95
CA LYS A 93 24.58 -12.83 -8.12
C LYS A 93 25.22 -12.97 -9.49
N LEU A 94 24.51 -12.52 -10.54
CA LEU A 94 25.04 -12.55 -11.90
C LEU A 94 26.28 -11.65 -12.06
N MET A 95 26.31 -10.48 -11.43
CA MET A 95 27.48 -9.61 -11.42
C MET A 95 28.67 -10.24 -10.66
N GLU A 96 28.40 -10.94 -9.57
CA GLU A 96 29.45 -11.65 -8.83
C GLU A 96 30.05 -12.81 -9.65
N GLU A 97 29.20 -13.51 -10.42
CA GLU A 97 29.61 -14.65 -11.23
C GLU A 97 30.32 -14.24 -12.53
N LEU A 98 29.84 -13.20 -13.21
CA LEU A 98 30.26 -12.78 -14.54
C LEU A 98 31.27 -11.61 -14.51
N GLY A 99 31.34 -10.87 -13.41
CA GLY A 99 32.20 -9.69 -13.31
C GLY A 99 31.88 -8.63 -14.36
N GLU A 100 32.90 -8.15 -15.06
CA GLU A 100 32.76 -7.11 -16.09
C GLU A 100 31.91 -7.56 -17.29
N GLU A 101 31.88 -8.86 -17.60
CA GLU A 101 31.08 -9.43 -18.70
C GLU A 101 29.59 -9.17 -18.53
N PHE A 102 29.10 -8.97 -17.29
CA PHE A 102 27.73 -8.62 -17.04
C PHE A 102 27.32 -7.29 -17.72
N TRP A 103 28.25 -6.35 -17.86
CA TRP A 103 28.01 -5.02 -18.41
C TRP A 103 28.21 -4.90 -19.91
N ASP A 104 28.86 -5.87 -20.53
CA ASP A 104 29.24 -5.79 -21.97
C ASP A 104 28.08 -5.97 -22.94
N GLY A 105 26.87 -6.26 -22.45
CA GLY A 105 25.64 -6.25 -23.24
C GLY A 105 25.58 -7.27 -24.39
N THR A 106 26.58 -8.09 -24.55
CA THR A 106 26.61 -9.15 -25.55
C THR A 106 26.08 -10.44 -24.97
N GLU A 107 24.96 -10.89 -25.49
CA GLU A 107 24.31 -12.20 -25.29
C GLU A 107 24.60 -12.90 -23.96
N ILE A 108 24.15 -12.29 -22.86
CA ILE A 108 24.26 -12.95 -21.56
C ILE A 108 23.16 -14.01 -21.51
N ILE A 109 23.52 -15.25 -21.84
CA ILE A 109 22.60 -16.42 -21.75
C ILE A 109 22.04 -16.55 -20.35
N SER A 110 22.78 -16.14 -19.33
CA SER A 110 22.38 -16.15 -17.92
C SER A 110 21.50 -14.96 -17.51
N SER A 111 21.40 -13.90 -18.32
CA SER A 111 20.60 -12.70 -18.05
C SER A 111 19.85 -12.23 -19.31
N PRO A 112 18.91 -13.04 -19.84
CA PRO A 112 18.26 -12.74 -21.10
C PRO A 112 17.45 -11.45 -21.03
N PRO A 113 17.46 -10.63 -22.10
CA PRO A 113 16.67 -9.41 -22.17
C PRO A 113 15.17 -9.70 -22.05
N ASN A 114 14.41 -8.71 -21.60
CA ASN A 114 12.95 -8.80 -21.40
C ASN A 114 12.48 -9.81 -20.35
N GLN A 115 13.38 -10.28 -19.51
CA GLN A 115 13.03 -11.02 -18.30
C GLN A 115 13.03 -10.08 -17.09
N TYR A 116 12.30 -10.47 -16.02
CA TYR A 116 12.36 -9.75 -14.77
C TYR A 116 13.64 -10.16 -14.01
N HIS A 117 14.39 -9.17 -13.53
CA HIS A 117 15.61 -9.37 -12.76
C HIS A 117 15.44 -8.76 -11.37
N TYR A 118 15.79 -9.50 -10.35
CA TYR A 118 15.95 -8.98 -9.01
C TYR A 118 17.34 -8.33 -8.84
N TRP A 119 17.42 -7.29 -8.04
CA TRP A 119 18.70 -6.64 -7.64
C TRP A 119 19.18 -7.15 -6.28
N GLY A 120 19.06 -8.40 -6.01
CA GLY A 120 19.31 -9.10 -4.79
C GLY A 120 18.05 -9.80 -4.29
N GLU A 121 18.22 -10.72 -3.36
CA GLU A 121 17.11 -11.44 -2.79
C GLU A 121 16.26 -10.52 -1.90
N PRO A 122 14.96 -10.36 -2.20
CA PRO A 122 14.06 -9.57 -1.37
C PRO A 122 13.95 -10.14 0.06
N LEU A 123 13.52 -9.30 1.03
CA LEU A 123 13.32 -9.72 2.43
C LEU A 123 12.41 -10.94 2.56
N PHE A 124 11.43 -11.10 1.67
CA PHE A 124 10.48 -12.22 1.66
C PHE A 124 10.83 -13.30 0.62
N GLY A 125 12.11 -13.37 0.20
CA GLY A 125 12.56 -14.27 -0.87
C GLY A 125 12.13 -13.77 -2.27
N TYR A 126 12.37 -14.57 -3.28
CA TYR A 126 11.97 -14.26 -4.68
C TYR A 126 10.49 -14.58 -4.87
N TYR A 127 9.63 -13.67 -4.44
CA TYR A 127 8.19 -13.85 -4.45
C TYR A 127 7.54 -13.48 -5.78
N ASN A 128 6.36 -14.04 -6.00
CA ASN A 128 5.45 -13.66 -7.05
C ASN A 128 4.57 -12.48 -6.57
N ALA A 129 4.32 -11.48 -7.43
CA ALA A 129 3.51 -10.32 -7.07
C ALA A 129 2.06 -10.65 -6.68
N GLN A 130 1.57 -11.86 -6.98
CA GLN A 130 0.28 -12.37 -6.55
C GLN A 130 0.32 -13.11 -5.21
N ASP A 131 1.48 -13.24 -4.57
CA ASP A 131 1.58 -13.96 -3.30
C ASP A 131 0.81 -13.22 -2.19
N PRO A 132 -0.29 -13.79 -1.68
CA PRO A 132 -1.13 -13.12 -0.70
C PRO A 132 -0.44 -12.91 0.65
N PHE A 133 0.54 -13.73 1.02
CA PHE A 133 1.32 -13.52 2.23
C PHE A 133 2.17 -12.25 2.10
N VAL A 134 2.88 -12.09 0.99
CA VAL A 134 3.72 -10.91 0.75
C VAL A 134 2.86 -9.65 0.64
N LEU A 135 1.74 -9.72 -0.09
CA LEU A 135 0.81 -8.61 -0.22
C LEU A 135 0.23 -8.18 1.14
N ARG A 136 -0.10 -9.12 2.03
CA ARG A 136 -0.52 -8.81 3.41
C ARG A 136 0.57 -8.10 4.19
N ARG A 137 1.81 -8.59 4.11
CA ARG A 137 2.96 -7.95 4.79
C ARG A 137 3.24 -6.55 4.26
N HIS A 138 3.14 -6.34 2.93
CA HIS A 138 3.25 -5.02 2.35
C HIS A 138 2.15 -4.08 2.87
N MET A 139 0.89 -4.53 2.90
CA MET A 139 -0.23 -3.69 3.38
C MET A 139 -0.09 -3.36 4.86
N GLU A 140 0.35 -4.30 5.68
CA GLU A 140 0.66 -4.05 7.08
C GLU A 140 1.71 -2.94 7.23
N MET A 141 2.86 -3.08 6.56
CA MET A 141 3.96 -2.11 6.65
C MET A 141 3.56 -0.73 6.11
N ILE A 142 2.89 -0.68 4.96
CA ILE A 142 2.47 0.57 4.30
C ILE A 142 1.41 1.29 5.12
N THR A 143 0.44 0.55 5.67
CA THR A 143 -0.60 1.09 6.56
C THR A 143 0.02 1.66 7.84
N MET A 144 0.94 0.92 8.46
CA MET A 144 1.65 1.39 9.65
C MET A 144 2.58 2.58 9.37
N ALA A 145 3.10 2.70 8.15
CA ALA A 145 3.89 3.86 7.74
C ALA A 145 3.04 5.13 7.52
N GLY A 146 1.71 5.04 7.56
CA GLY A 146 0.81 6.18 7.38
C GLY A 146 0.78 6.71 5.95
N ILE A 147 0.93 5.85 4.95
CA ILE A 147 0.81 6.22 3.54
C ILE A 147 -0.67 6.46 3.21
N ASP A 148 -0.99 7.63 2.64
CA ASP A 148 -2.37 8.02 2.35
C ASP A 148 -2.95 7.32 1.12
N PHE A 149 -2.12 7.14 0.08
CA PHE A 149 -2.56 6.48 -1.15
C PHE A 149 -1.44 5.76 -1.89
N LEU A 150 -1.82 4.71 -2.63
CA LEU A 150 -0.95 3.96 -3.53
C LEU A 150 -1.19 4.40 -4.98
N VAL A 151 -0.10 4.66 -5.68
CA VAL A 151 -0.09 4.94 -7.12
C VAL A 151 0.34 3.68 -7.84
N PHE A 152 -0.62 2.98 -8.46
CA PHE A 152 -0.32 1.78 -9.23
C PHE A 152 0.21 2.14 -10.62
N ASP A 153 1.40 1.63 -10.92
CA ASP A 153 2.03 1.84 -12.21
C ASP A 153 1.36 0.98 -13.30
N ALA A 154 0.61 1.65 -14.17
CA ALA A 154 0.02 1.09 -15.38
C ALA A 154 0.54 1.77 -16.66
N THR A 155 1.79 2.28 -16.62
CA THR A 155 2.40 3.06 -17.70
C THR A 155 2.78 2.22 -18.92
N ASN A 156 2.93 0.90 -18.75
CA ASN A 156 3.47 -0.04 -19.73
C ASN A 156 2.40 -0.87 -20.48
N GLN A 157 1.23 -0.29 -20.75
CA GLN A 157 0.12 -0.92 -21.46
C GLN A 157 -0.57 -2.08 -20.71
N PHE A 158 -0.31 -2.25 -19.42
CA PHE A 158 -0.92 -3.28 -18.60
C PHE A 158 -1.56 -2.67 -17.36
N THR A 159 -2.72 -3.19 -16.97
CA THR A 159 -3.41 -2.82 -15.73
C THR A 159 -3.13 -3.78 -14.58
N TYR A 160 -2.44 -4.89 -14.87
CA TYR A 160 -2.04 -5.93 -13.89
C TYR A 160 -3.21 -6.42 -13.03
N ASN A 161 -4.37 -6.64 -13.67
CA ASN A 161 -5.60 -7.02 -12.97
C ASN A 161 -5.46 -8.30 -12.15
N GLN A 162 -4.65 -9.26 -12.59
CA GLN A 162 -4.37 -10.49 -11.85
C GLN A 162 -3.72 -10.24 -10.49
N VAL A 163 -3.00 -9.14 -10.32
CA VAL A 163 -2.36 -8.78 -9.04
C VAL A 163 -3.30 -7.99 -8.15
N TRP A 164 -3.93 -6.92 -8.67
CA TRP A 164 -4.81 -6.11 -7.82
C TRP A 164 -6.10 -6.86 -7.44
N GLN A 165 -6.54 -7.87 -8.19
CA GLN A 165 -7.63 -8.76 -7.79
C GLN A 165 -7.30 -9.61 -6.54
N VAL A 166 -6.03 -9.82 -6.23
CA VAL A 166 -5.60 -10.43 -4.97
C VAL A 166 -5.37 -9.37 -3.90
N LEU A 167 -4.81 -8.23 -4.26
CA LEU A 167 -4.45 -7.16 -3.32
C LEU A 167 -5.68 -6.45 -2.73
N PHE A 168 -6.66 -6.07 -3.55
CA PHE A 168 -7.78 -5.24 -3.08
C PHE A 168 -8.68 -5.93 -2.06
N PRO A 169 -9.02 -7.25 -2.18
CA PRO A 169 -9.67 -7.97 -1.09
C PRO A 169 -8.90 -7.95 0.23
N ILE A 170 -7.56 -8.02 0.17
CA ILE A 170 -6.72 -7.91 1.37
C ILE A 170 -6.84 -6.52 1.99
N MET A 171 -6.84 -5.46 1.17
CA MET A 171 -7.02 -4.08 1.65
C MET A 171 -8.40 -3.89 2.29
N GLU A 172 -9.47 -4.42 1.69
CA GLU A 172 -10.81 -4.38 2.29
C GLU A 172 -10.88 -5.12 3.63
N GLU A 173 -10.20 -6.27 3.73
CA GLU A 173 -10.13 -7.03 4.98
C GLU A 173 -9.45 -6.21 6.09
N PHE A 174 -8.34 -5.53 5.80
CA PHE A 174 -7.68 -4.63 6.75
C PHE A 174 -8.57 -3.43 7.12
N ALA A 175 -9.23 -2.82 6.12
CA ALA A 175 -10.15 -1.72 6.37
C ALA A 175 -11.34 -2.14 7.24
N ALA A 176 -11.89 -3.34 7.02
CA ALA A 176 -12.97 -3.89 7.84
C ALA A 176 -12.55 -4.17 9.30
N GLN A 177 -11.27 -4.36 9.55
CA GLN A 177 -10.68 -4.47 10.89
C GLN A 177 -10.37 -3.11 11.53
N GLY A 178 -10.67 -2.00 10.84
CA GLY A 178 -10.45 -0.64 11.34
C GLY A 178 -9.07 -0.06 11.06
N PHE A 179 -8.24 -0.72 10.25
CA PHE A 179 -6.95 -0.16 9.87
C PHE A 179 -7.10 0.94 8.82
N PRO A 180 -6.36 2.06 8.93
CA PRO A 180 -6.36 3.15 7.96
C PRO A 180 -5.54 2.77 6.73
N VAL A 181 -6.07 1.84 5.91
CA VAL A 181 -5.39 1.40 4.69
C VAL A 181 -5.27 2.54 3.67
N PRO A 182 -4.17 2.59 2.89
CA PRO A 182 -4.03 3.59 1.85
C PRO A 182 -5.15 3.48 0.82
N LYS A 183 -5.50 4.60 0.19
CA LYS A 183 -6.42 4.62 -0.95
C LYS A 183 -5.68 4.23 -2.23
N ILE A 184 -6.43 3.95 -3.30
CA ILE A 184 -5.88 3.48 -4.57
C ILE A 184 -6.10 4.48 -5.70
N MET A 185 -5.09 4.65 -6.55
CA MET A 185 -5.19 5.31 -7.84
C MET A 185 -4.23 4.68 -8.86
N PHE A 186 -4.47 4.94 -10.14
CA PHE A 186 -3.63 4.41 -11.23
C PHE A 186 -2.94 5.53 -12.00
N TYR A 187 -1.71 5.26 -12.39
CA TYR A 187 -0.91 6.09 -13.28
C TYR A 187 -0.80 5.42 -14.64
N THR A 188 -1.37 6.02 -15.68
CA THR A 188 -1.28 5.52 -17.06
C THR A 188 -0.49 6.48 -17.95
N ASN A 189 0.25 5.97 -18.94
CA ASN A 189 1.05 6.77 -19.85
C ASN A 189 0.94 6.28 -21.30
N THR A 190 1.51 5.10 -21.63
CA THR A 190 1.44 4.53 -22.97
C THR A 190 0.04 3.99 -23.24
N GLU A 191 -0.58 4.39 -24.34
CA GLU A 191 -1.99 4.04 -24.66
C GLU A 191 -2.93 4.36 -23.50
N SER A 192 -2.72 5.51 -22.87
CA SER A 192 -3.33 5.84 -21.58
C SER A 192 -4.85 5.84 -21.63
N GLU A 193 -5.46 6.36 -22.69
CA GLU A 193 -6.93 6.37 -22.86
C GLU A 193 -7.53 4.97 -22.93
N GLN A 194 -6.80 4.02 -23.52
CA GLN A 194 -7.23 2.61 -23.58
C GLN A 194 -7.09 1.96 -22.20
N ARG A 195 -6.02 2.26 -21.47
CA ARG A 195 -5.81 1.74 -20.09
C ARG A 195 -6.82 2.30 -19.12
N VAL A 196 -7.11 3.60 -19.22
CA VAL A 196 -8.18 4.24 -18.42
C VAL A 196 -9.53 3.61 -18.72
N THR A 197 -9.86 3.40 -20.00
CA THR A 197 -11.12 2.74 -20.41
C THR A 197 -11.19 1.30 -19.87
N GLN A 198 -10.08 0.58 -19.91
CA GLN A 198 -10.00 -0.78 -19.37
C GLN A 198 -10.19 -0.80 -17.84
N LEU A 199 -9.54 0.09 -17.12
CA LEU A 199 -9.70 0.23 -15.67
C LEU A 199 -11.14 0.64 -15.32
N TYR A 200 -11.72 1.58 -16.07
CA TYR A 200 -13.11 1.99 -15.89
C TYR A 200 -14.05 0.78 -15.96
N SER A 201 -14.00 0.01 -17.05
CA SER A 201 -14.90 -1.14 -17.26
C SER A 201 -14.64 -2.31 -16.30
N GLN A 202 -13.40 -2.53 -15.89
CA GLN A 202 -13.05 -3.67 -15.04
C GLN A 202 -13.29 -3.42 -13.55
N LEU A 203 -13.14 -2.17 -13.08
CA LEU A 203 -13.11 -1.82 -11.69
C LEU A 203 -14.15 -0.74 -11.33
N TYR A 204 -14.07 0.43 -11.93
CA TYR A 204 -14.79 1.62 -11.48
C TYR A 204 -16.27 1.64 -11.85
N GLU A 205 -16.62 1.29 -13.08
CA GLU A 205 -18.02 1.21 -13.54
C GLU A 205 -18.86 0.24 -12.68
N LYS A 206 -18.23 -0.84 -12.25
CA LYS A 206 -18.86 -1.84 -11.37
C LYS A 206 -19.00 -1.40 -9.92
N GLY A 207 -18.39 -0.30 -9.55
CA GLY A 207 -18.32 0.16 -8.14
C GLY A 207 -17.52 -0.78 -7.24
N SER A 208 -16.67 -1.64 -7.81
CA SER A 208 -15.87 -2.59 -7.03
C SER A 208 -14.84 -1.84 -6.20
N TYR A 209 -14.70 -2.24 -4.92
CA TYR A 209 -13.73 -1.64 -4.00
C TYR A 209 -13.86 -0.11 -3.85
N LYS A 210 -15.08 0.42 -3.94
CA LYS A 210 -15.37 1.85 -3.95
C LYS A 210 -14.76 2.59 -2.77
N ASP A 211 -14.76 1.98 -1.61
CA ASP A 211 -14.25 2.59 -0.38
C ASP A 211 -12.73 2.71 -0.36
N LEU A 212 -12.04 2.01 -1.26
CA LEU A 212 -10.59 2.13 -1.44
C LEU A 212 -10.20 3.25 -2.43
N TRP A 213 -11.12 3.78 -3.24
CA TRP A 213 -10.76 4.76 -4.28
C TRP A 213 -10.25 6.05 -3.67
N PHE A 214 -9.18 6.59 -4.23
CA PHE A 214 -8.65 7.88 -3.83
C PHE A 214 -9.43 9.01 -4.51
N CYS A 215 -10.28 9.68 -3.74
CA CYS A 215 -11.23 10.69 -4.23
C CYS A 215 -11.02 12.05 -3.55
N PRO A 216 -9.86 12.69 -3.65
CA PRO A 216 -9.55 13.91 -2.89
C PRO A 216 -10.48 15.10 -3.25
N ASN A 217 -11.05 15.10 -4.45
CA ASN A 217 -11.98 16.13 -4.94
C ASN A 217 -13.38 15.54 -5.23
N GLY A 218 -13.76 14.47 -4.54
CA GLY A 218 -15.06 13.81 -4.70
C GLY A 218 -15.21 12.91 -5.93
N LYS A 219 -14.19 12.83 -6.78
CA LYS A 219 -14.10 11.90 -7.91
C LYS A 219 -12.81 11.07 -7.82
N PRO A 220 -12.81 9.82 -8.29
CA PRO A 220 -11.57 9.04 -8.31
C PRO A 220 -10.48 9.73 -9.13
N LEU A 221 -9.30 9.89 -8.52
CA LEU A 221 -8.15 10.48 -9.20
C LEU A 221 -7.49 9.44 -10.12
N ILE A 222 -7.17 9.86 -11.35
CA ILE A 222 -6.43 9.04 -12.31
C ILE A 222 -5.45 9.87 -13.12
N ILE A 223 -4.28 9.30 -13.41
CA ILE A 223 -3.29 9.95 -14.26
C ILE A 223 -3.38 9.43 -15.68
N CYS A 224 -3.48 10.33 -16.64
CA CYS A 224 -3.67 10.00 -18.05
C CYS A 224 -2.88 10.95 -18.96
N ALA A 225 -2.13 10.38 -19.90
CA ALA A 225 -1.37 11.18 -20.89
C ALA A 225 -2.27 11.77 -21.98
N ASN A 226 -3.35 11.08 -22.35
CA ASN A 226 -4.27 11.48 -23.42
C ASN A 226 -5.74 11.44 -22.95
N LYS A 227 -6.10 12.35 -22.05
CA LYS A 227 -7.50 12.49 -21.58
C LYS A 227 -8.52 12.70 -22.71
N ALA A 228 -8.11 13.37 -23.77
CA ALA A 228 -9.01 13.68 -24.89
C ALA A 228 -9.48 12.40 -25.64
N GLY A 229 -8.67 11.35 -25.61
CA GLY A 229 -9.01 10.04 -26.20
C GLY A 229 -10.04 9.23 -25.42
N CYS A 230 -10.35 9.61 -24.17
CA CYS A 230 -11.38 8.97 -23.36
C CYS A 230 -12.79 9.41 -23.78
N SER A 231 -13.80 8.56 -23.56
CA SER A 231 -15.21 8.92 -23.76
C SER A 231 -15.64 10.07 -22.84
N GLU A 232 -16.73 10.74 -23.18
CA GLU A 232 -17.28 11.82 -22.35
C GLU A 232 -17.68 11.31 -20.97
N GLU A 233 -18.28 10.13 -20.89
CA GLU A 233 -18.65 9.47 -19.65
C GLU A 233 -17.43 9.30 -18.72
N ILE A 234 -16.33 8.75 -19.24
CA ILE A 234 -15.09 8.54 -18.51
C ILE A 234 -14.48 9.86 -18.07
N ARG A 235 -14.49 10.88 -18.96
CA ARG A 235 -13.99 12.22 -18.62
C ARG A 235 -14.79 12.88 -17.50
N ASN A 236 -16.08 12.61 -17.40
CA ASN A 236 -16.95 13.12 -16.35
C ASN A 236 -16.83 12.34 -15.03
N PHE A 237 -16.46 11.08 -15.12
CA PHE A 237 -16.33 10.20 -13.96
C PHE A 237 -15.08 10.48 -13.11
N PHE A 238 -13.93 10.60 -13.74
CA PHE A 238 -12.65 10.78 -13.04
C PHE A 238 -12.27 12.24 -12.83
N ASP A 239 -11.47 12.47 -11.77
CA ASP A 239 -10.60 13.63 -11.65
C ASP A 239 -9.25 13.30 -12.30
N PHE A 240 -8.87 14.03 -13.34
CA PHE A 240 -7.69 13.75 -14.15
C PHE A 240 -6.50 14.62 -13.77
N ARG A 241 -5.29 14.05 -13.80
CA ARG A 241 -4.03 14.80 -13.91
C ARG A 241 -3.26 14.29 -15.12
N SER A 242 -2.49 15.18 -15.72
CA SER A 242 -1.65 14.82 -16.85
C SER A 242 -0.45 13.99 -16.38
N SER A 243 -0.12 12.94 -17.12
CA SER A 243 1.13 12.22 -16.91
C SER A 243 2.31 13.15 -17.20
N GLN A 244 3.19 13.34 -16.22
CA GLN A 244 4.43 14.09 -16.36
C GLN A 244 5.60 13.12 -16.38
N TRP A 245 6.07 12.82 -17.59
CA TRP A 245 7.18 11.90 -17.80
C TRP A 245 8.53 12.62 -17.67
N PRO A 246 9.58 11.97 -17.15
CA PRO A 246 10.91 12.56 -17.06
C PRO A 246 11.43 13.05 -18.42
N GLY A 247 12.02 14.22 -18.47
CA GLY A 247 12.59 14.80 -19.69
C GLY A 247 11.58 15.35 -20.70
N THR A 248 10.28 15.29 -20.42
CA THR A 248 9.26 15.95 -21.25
C THR A 248 9.01 17.38 -20.80
N GLN A 249 8.38 18.19 -21.67
CA GLN A 249 7.96 19.55 -21.33
C GLN A 249 7.03 19.51 -20.10
N ASP A 250 7.27 20.42 -19.17
CA ASP A 250 6.46 20.52 -17.95
C ASP A 250 5.03 20.90 -18.30
N LYS A 251 4.08 20.16 -17.75
CA LYS A 251 2.64 20.39 -17.87
C LYS A 251 2.13 21.09 -16.61
N GLU A 252 1.16 21.98 -16.78
CA GLU A 252 0.62 22.76 -15.68
C GLU A 252 0.02 21.88 -14.57
N ASP A 253 -0.71 20.83 -14.96
CA ASP A 253 -1.34 19.81 -14.11
C ASP A 253 -0.56 18.49 -14.08
N GLY A 254 0.74 18.55 -14.39
CA GLY A 254 1.60 17.38 -14.47
C GLY A 254 1.77 16.68 -13.13
N PHE A 255 1.35 15.42 -13.06
CA PHE A 255 1.66 14.54 -11.93
C PHE A 255 2.94 13.78 -12.25
N PRO A 256 4.05 14.01 -11.52
CA PRO A 256 5.34 13.42 -11.87
C PRO A 256 5.31 11.90 -11.65
N TRP A 257 5.90 11.17 -12.61
CA TRP A 257 6.12 9.74 -12.48
C TRP A 257 7.28 9.48 -11.49
N ILE A 258 8.51 9.47 -11.98
CA ILE A 258 9.72 9.43 -11.17
C ILE A 258 10.60 10.58 -11.63
N ASP A 259 11.09 11.38 -10.70
CA ASP A 259 11.99 12.49 -11.01
C ASP A 259 13.43 12.10 -10.67
N PHE A 260 14.26 12.05 -11.71
CA PHE A 260 15.69 11.72 -11.58
C PHE A 260 16.57 12.99 -11.50
N ASN A 261 15.99 14.16 -11.39
CA ASN A 261 16.78 15.37 -11.25
C ASN A 261 17.37 15.48 -9.85
N ARG A 262 18.63 15.88 -9.75
CA ARG A 262 19.29 16.15 -8.46
C ARG A 262 18.52 17.17 -7.64
N ASN A 263 18.07 18.24 -8.30
CA ASN A 263 17.17 19.22 -7.69
C ASN A 263 15.74 18.80 -7.97
N GLN A 264 15.05 18.30 -6.97
CA GLN A 264 13.67 17.86 -7.08
C GLN A 264 12.78 18.96 -7.62
N LYS A 265 12.04 18.66 -8.69
CA LYS A 265 11.08 19.59 -9.27
C LYS A 265 9.79 19.62 -8.45
N VAL A 266 9.23 20.82 -8.36
CA VAL A 266 7.92 21.06 -7.76
C VAL A 266 6.94 21.43 -8.87
N TYR A 267 5.82 20.70 -8.94
CA TYR A 267 4.75 20.93 -9.92
C TYR A 267 3.58 21.61 -9.19
N PRO A 268 3.30 22.88 -9.50
CA PRO A 268 2.41 23.70 -8.64
C PRO A 268 0.93 23.32 -8.72
N LYS A 269 0.49 22.66 -9.80
CA LYS A 269 -0.91 22.24 -10.00
C LYS A 269 -1.07 20.73 -10.26
N GLY A 270 -0.01 19.96 -10.18
CA GLY A 270 -0.02 18.51 -10.40
C GLY A 270 -0.51 17.71 -9.20
N GLY A 271 -0.66 18.35 -8.05
CA GLY A 271 -1.04 17.68 -6.80
C GLY A 271 -2.45 17.12 -6.81
N VAL A 272 -2.71 16.26 -5.85
CA VAL A 272 -3.96 15.48 -5.75
C VAL A 272 -5.21 16.36 -5.63
N THR A 273 -5.09 17.50 -4.95
CA THR A 273 -6.17 18.51 -4.86
C THR A 273 -6.03 19.65 -5.88
N GLY A 274 -5.15 19.52 -6.87
CA GLY A 274 -4.79 20.62 -7.80
C GLY A 274 -3.77 21.60 -7.23
N GLY A 275 -3.18 21.28 -6.07
CA GLY A 275 -2.10 22.04 -5.46
C GLY A 275 -0.70 21.55 -5.89
N THR A 276 0.27 21.81 -5.04
CA THR A 276 1.68 21.48 -5.29
C THR A 276 1.94 19.98 -5.09
N ILE A 277 2.76 19.40 -5.96
CA ILE A 277 3.30 18.04 -5.80
C ILE A 277 4.80 18.01 -6.09
N MET A 278 5.50 17.14 -5.39
CA MET A 278 6.91 16.83 -5.61
C MET A 278 7.07 15.29 -5.60
N SER A 279 7.81 14.77 -6.57
CA SER A 279 8.24 13.36 -6.54
C SER A 279 9.51 13.24 -5.71
N VAL A 280 9.53 12.27 -4.80
CA VAL A 280 10.74 11.91 -4.05
C VAL A 280 11.12 10.49 -4.46
N SER A 281 12.24 10.34 -5.14
CA SER A 281 12.73 9.06 -5.62
C SER A 281 13.91 8.58 -4.79
N VAL A 282 13.91 7.28 -4.48
CA VAL A 282 15.08 6.60 -3.88
C VAL A 282 16.14 6.26 -4.95
N SER A 283 15.77 6.37 -6.23
CA SER A 283 16.66 6.13 -7.38
C SER A 283 17.25 7.43 -7.86
N GLN A 284 18.49 7.41 -8.28
CA GLN A 284 19.17 8.54 -8.90
C GLN A 284 19.56 8.23 -10.33
N HIS A 285 19.71 9.29 -11.13
CA HIS A 285 20.19 9.16 -12.49
C HIS A 285 21.64 8.63 -12.50
N PRO A 286 22.02 7.75 -13.43
CA PRO A 286 23.40 7.31 -13.58
C PRO A 286 24.38 8.49 -13.61
N GLY A 287 25.47 8.39 -12.86
CA GLY A 287 26.50 9.43 -12.77
C GLY A 287 26.30 10.45 -11.63
N TRP A 288 25.22 10.36 -10.83
CA TRP A 288 25.02 11.18 -9.64
C TRP A 288 25.27 10.37 -8.37
N PRO A 289 25.97 10.91 -7.37
CA PRO A 289 26.14 10.23 -6.09
C PRO A 289 24.82 10.20 -5.30
N PHE A 290 24.61 9.17 -4.47
CA PHE A 290 23.43 9.06 -3.59
C PHE A 290 23.49 10.04 -2.40
N SER A 291 24.68 10.55 -2.09
CA SER A 291 24.87 11.57 -1.06
C SER A 291 25.92 12.57 -1.53
N ASP A 292 25.82 13.79 -1.07
CA ASP A 292 26.85 14.82 -1.24
C ASP A 292 28.05 14.59 -0.34
#